data_61852ea80cac68c3faf091b9ee7590a2
#
_entry.id   61852ea80cac68c3faf091b9ee7590a2
#
_cell.length_a   1.000
_cell.length_b   1.000
_cell.length_c   1.000
_cell.angle_alpha   90.00
_cell.angle_beta   90.00
_cell.angle_gamma   90.00
#
_symmetry.space_group_name_H-M   'P 1'
#
loop_
_entity.id
_entity.type
_entity.pdbx_description
1 polymer ?
#
loop_
_entity_poly.entity_id
_entity_poly.type
_entity_poly.pdbx_seq_one_letter_code
_entity_poly.pdbx_strand_id
1 'polypeptide(L)'
;MNQPAHKTEGVNRTQTMRFHPAAFIGEAPRKGKRIPLNEIKYNEQRDEETGYGYFGARYMDHELMTMWLSVDPMADKCPGISPYAYCAWNPVKLVDPDGRELTDFYDISTGEHLKHVEDGIDEAVAINRIVFDACEEDNASISFEKSMGVSLGSNSEFVALAGTLYAESTPEESSFEEMAGIGSVIRNRAMADGRRPIDVASGGGIYEYNQRNKIADPLASKSKVNLAYKVAMLTLCTKTDYSNGAYFWQGKDFSDKNRLANKEYYQKGFLFTDKSHDRYGMGTNRIAGPVPYKYESTAAAVGTVFMRLTDKWKNANGATRWNGR
;
A
#
# COMPACT_ATOMS: atom_id res chain seq x y z
N MET A 1 30.68 -44.11 -34.28
CA MET A 1 31.14 -42.73 -34.22
C MET A 1 30.45 -42.10 -33.03
N ASN A 2 31.19 -42.01 -31.88
CA ASN A 2 30.69 -41.47 -30.63
C ASN A 2 30.93 -39.95 -30.63
N GLN A 3 29.89 -39.17 -30.46
CA GLN A 3 30.04 -37.75 -30.09
C GLN A 3 30.23 -37.63 -28.59
N PRO A 4 31.14 -36.78 -28.09
CA PRO A 4 31.32 -36.59 -26.68
C PRO A 4 30.23 -35.67 -26.09
N ALA A 5 29.70 -36.09 -24.96
CA ALA A 5 28.79 -35.28 -24.12
C ALA A 5 29.50 -34.02 -23.60
N HIS A 6 28.94 -32.85 -23.91
CA HIS A 6 29.35 -31.61 -23.26
C HIS A 6 28.96 -31.64 -21.78
N LYS A 7 29.94 -31.67 -20.89
CA LYS A 7 29.78 -31.35 -19.48
C LYS A 7 29.69 -29.85 -19.35
N THR A 8 28.48 -29.34 -18.99
CA THR A 8 28.32 -28.00 -18.46
C THR A 8 28.75 -28.00 -17.01
N GLU A 9 29.95 -27.55 -16.71
CA GLU A 9 30.35 -27.18 -15.37
C GLU A 9 29.73 -25.81 -15.07
N GLY A 10 28.64 -25.81 -14.29
CA GLY A 10 28.03 -24.59 -13.77
C GLY A 10 28.96 -23.95 -12.73
N VAL A 11 29.65 -22.91 -13.13
CA VAL A 11 30.38 -22.06 -12.18
C VAL A 11 29.41 -21.06 -11.58
N ASN A 12 28.89 -21.38 -10.40
CA ASN A 12 28.18 -20.40 -9.57
C ASN A 12 29.20 -19.32 -9.12
N ARG A 13 29.30 -18.25 -9.89
CA ARG A 13 30.03 -17.04 -9.47
C ARG A 13 29.05 -15.99 -9.03
N THR A 14 28.96 -15.77 -7.73
CA THR A 14 28.37 -14.55 -7.16
C THR A 14 29.31 -13.40 -7.56
N GLN A 15 28.94 -12.62 -8.58
CA GLN A 15 29.67 -11.41 -8.93
C GLN A 15 29.02 -10.21 -8.26
N THR A 16 29.83 -9.45 -7.55
CA THR A 16 29.47 -8.17 -6.97
C THR A 16 29.69 -7.08 -8.02
N MET A 17 28.62 -6.52 -8.57
CA MET A 17 28.73 -5.36 -9.45
C MET A 17 28.78 -4.06 -8.67
N ARG A 18 29.70 -3.17 -9.05
CA ARG A 18 29.85 -1.83 -8.46
C ARG A 18 29.29 -0.80 -9.42
N PHE A 19 28.17 -0.19 -9.06
CA PHE A 19 27.59 0.90 -9.82
C PHE A 19 28.29 2.23 -9.57
N HIS A 20 28.56 2.97 -10.61
CA HIS A 20 29.03 4.36 -10.54
C HIS A 20 27.87 5.29 -10.95
N PRO A 21 27.33 6.14 -10.04
CA PRO A 21 26.17 7.00 -10.32
C PRO A 21 26.41 8.06 -11.40
N ALA A 22 27.68 8.30 -11.77
CA ALA A 22 28.06 9.37 -12.70
C ALA A 22 27.83 9.04 -14.19
N ALA A 23 27.50 7.81 -14.54
CA ALA A 23 27.22 7.44 -15.94
C ALA A 23 25.87 7.95 -16.47
N PHE A 24 25.00 8.45 -15.56
CA PHE A 24 23.63 8.84 -15.89
C PHE A 24 23.42 10.33 -16.26
N ILE A 25 24.41 11.18 -16.04
CA ILE A 25 24.26 12.65 -16.27
C ILE A 25 25.52 13.19 -16.95
N GLY A 26 25.77 12.88 -18.16
CA GLY A 26 26.70 13.52 -19.12
C GLY A 26 27.86 14.46 -18.63
N GLU A 27 28.24 14.45 -17.35
CA GLU A 27 29.33 15.22 -16.79
C GLU A 27 30.47 14.32 -16.29
N ALA A 28 31.70 14.68 -16.65
CA ALA A 28 32.90 13.99 -16.21
C ALA A 28 33.04 14.00 -14.68
N PRO A 29 33.49 12.90 -14.05
CA PRO A 29 33.54 12.77 -12.60
C PRO A 29 34.56 13.72 -11.98
N ARG A 30 34.11 14.60 -11.07
CA ARG A 30 35.01 15.41 -10.23
C ARG A 30 35.73 14.49 -9.23
N LYS A 31 37.06 14.53 -9.21
CA LYS A 31 37.90 13.80 -8.24
C LYS A 31 37.54 14.21 -6.82
N GLY A 32 37.11 13.25 -5.98
CA GLY A 32 37.25 13.44 -4.54
C GLY A 32 36.08 13.05 -3.62
N LYS A 33 34.95 12.50 -4.07
CA LYS A 33 33.91 12.01 -3.14
C LYS A 33 33.51 10.58 -3.48
N ARG A 34 33.95 9.63 -2.63
CA ARG A 34 33.45 8.24 -2.73
C ARG A 34 32.02 8.21 -2.18
N ILE A 35 31.07 7.87 -3.04
CA ILE A 35 29.70 7.54 -2.65
C ILE A 35 29.73 6.07 -2.18
N PRO A 36 29.08 5.71 -1.07
CA PRO A 36 29.03 4.32 -0.62
C PRO A 36 28.36 3.47 -1.71
N LEU A 37 29.07 2.43 -2.13
CA LEU A 37 28.62 1.44 -3.10
C LEU A 37 27.70 0.48 -2.38
N ASN A 38 26.43 0.47 -2.72
CA ASN A 38 25.55 -0.64 -2.36
C ASN A 38 25.96 -1.85 -3.20
N GLU A 39 26.43 -2.89 -2.52
CA GLU A 39 26.67 -4.18 -3.15
C GLU A 39 25.30 -4.84 -3.40
N ILE A 40 24.91 -4.92 -4.66
CA ILE A 40 23.70 -5.63 -5.07
C ILE A 40 24.14 -7.07 -5.41
N LYS A 41 23.59 -8.06 -4.73
CA LYS A 41 23.82 -9.48 -5.02
C LYS A 41 22.77 -9.92 -6.04
N TYR A 42 23.24 -10.44 -7.17
CA TYR A 42 22.39 -11.00 -8.21
C TYR A 42 22.61 -12.51 -8.32
N ASN A 43 21.54 -13.27 -8.55
CA ASN A 43 21.61 -14.63 -9.07
C ASN A 43 21.69 -14.61 -10.60
N GLU A 44 22.70 -13.96 -11.12
CA GLU A 44 22.90 -13.77 -12.54
C GLU A 44 23.64 -14.96 -13.16
N GLN A 45 23.07 -15.51 -14.24
CA GLN A 45 23.80 -16.40 -15.15
C GLN A 45 24.16 -15.61 -16.41
N ARG A 46 25.44 -15.30 -16.56
CA ARG A 46 25.91 -14.59 -17.76
C ARG A 46 26.03 -15.57 -18.93
N ASP A 47 25.40 -15.21 -20.05
CA ASP A 47 25.57 -15.89 -21.32
C ASP A 47 26.95 -15.49 -21.91
N GLU A 48 27.84 -16.48 -22.11
CA GLU A 48 29.21 -16.22 -22.56
C GLU A 48 29.28 -15.81 -24.07
N GLU A 49 28.27 -16.14 -24.88
CA GLU A 49 28.25 -15.81 -26.31
C GLU A 49 27.74 -14.37 -26.52
N THR A 50 26.68 -13.96 -25.81
CA THR A 50 26.04 -12.65 -26.00
C THR A 50 26.48 -11.61 -25.00
N GLY A 51 27.02 -12.02 -23.86
CA GLY A 51 27.38 -11.16 -22.76
C GLY A 51 26.18 -10.66 -21.93
N TYR A 52 24.95 -11.11 -22.25
CA TYR A 52 23.75 -10.72 -21.55
C TYR A 52 23.61 -11.44 -20.21
N GLY A 53 23.04 -10.78 -19.20
CA GLY A 53 22.70 -11.36 -17.91
C GLY A 53 21.29 -11.97 -17.94
N TYR A 54 21.18 -13.24 -17.59
CA TYR A 54 19.90 -13.90 -17.39
C TYR A 54 19.49 -13.85 -15.91
N PHE A 55 18.32 -13.29 -15.62
CA PHE A 55 17.82 -13.07 -14.26
C PHE A 55 16.70 -14.05 -13.87
N GLY A 56 16.42 -15.06 -14.68
CA GLY A 56 15.37 -16.05 -14.43
C GLY A 56 14.22 -15.95 -15.43
N ALA A 57 13.57 -14.79 -15.54
CA ALA A 57 12.48 -14.56 -16.49
C ALA A 57 12.89 -13.73 -17.70
N ARG A 58 13.87 -12.84 -17.56
CA ARG A 58 14.27 -11.89 -18.60
C ARG A 58 15.80 -11.78 -18.71
N TYR A 59 16.24 -11.28 -19.86
CA TYR A 59 17.63 -10.94 -20.12
C TYR A 59 17.85 -9.44 -20.02
N MET A 60 19.00 -9.03 -19.50
CA MET A 60 19.45 -7.66 -19.43
C MET A 60 20.74 -7.47 -20.20
N ASP A 61 20.85 -6.37 -20.95
CA ASP A 61 22.09 -5.91 -21.53
C ASP A 61 22.85 -5.05 -20.50
N HIS A 62 24.03 -5.51 -20.11
CA HIS A 62 24.85 -4.81 -19.11
C HIS A 62 25.42 -3.47 -19.61
N GLU A 63 25.51 -3.27 -20.92
CA GLU A 63 25.97 -2.01 -21.48
C GLU A 63 24.89 -0.94 -21.44
N LEU A 64 23.62 -1.34 -21.64
CA LEU A 64 22.46 -0.46 -21.58
C LEU A 64 21.90 -0.26 -20.17
N MET A 65 22.03 -1.26 -19.28
CA MET A 65 21.76 -1.29 -17.84
C MET A 65 20.48 -0.58 -17.33
N THR A 66 19.56 -0.23 -18.19
CA THR A 66 18.37 0.56 -17.85
C THR A 66 17.07 -0.11 -18.23
N MET A 67 17.14 -1.21 -18.98
CA MET A 67 15.96 -1.86 -19.50
C MET A 67 16.18 -3.35 -19.78
N TRP A 68 15.08 -4.08 -19.70
CA TRP A 68 15.02 -5.49 -20.10
C TRP A 68 15.03 -5.64 -21.62
N LEU A 69 15.59 -6.75 -22.11
CA LEU A 69 15.61 -7.08 -23.55
C LEU A 69 14.30 -7.68 -24.04
N SER A 70 13.40 -8.09 -23.15
CA SER A 70 12.09 -8.63 -23.46
C SER A 70 10.99 -7.94 -22.69
N VAL A 71 9.76 -8.04 -23.19
CA VAL A 71 8.55 -7.54 -22.52
C VAL A 71 8.39 -8.24 -21.17
N ASP A 72 8.01 -7.48 -20.16
CA ASP A 72 7.66 -8.04 -18.85
C ASP A 72 6.49 -9.02 -19.00
N PRO A 73 6.62 -10.28 -18.53
CA PRO A 73 5.51 -11.21 -18.51
C PRO A 73 4.27 -10.69 -17.76
N MET A 74 4.47 -9.70 -16.87
CA MET A 74 3.43 -9.08 -16.05
C MET A 74 3.05 -7.68 -16.52
N ALA A 75 3.43 -7.25 -17.72
CA ALA A 75 3.20 -5.91 -18.26
C ALA A 75 1.72 -5.45 -18.18
N ASP A 76 0.79 -6.38 -18.35
CA ASP A 76 -0.66 -6.09 -18.28
C ASP A 76 -1.12 -5.65 -16.90
N LYS A 77 -0.38 -5.98 -15.83
CA LYS A 77 -0.69 -5.58 -14.47
C LYS A 77 -0.19 -4.17 -14.12
N CYS A 78 0.77 -3.65 -14.87
CA CYS A 78 1.40 -2.36 -14.63
C CYS A 78 1.29 -1.42 -15.84
N PRO A 79 0.08 -1.02 -16.29
CA PRO A 79 -0.11 -0.26 -17.53
C PRO A 79 0.52 1.15 -17.52
N GLY A 80 0.96 1.63 -16.36
CA GLY A 80 1.63 2.92 -16.20
C GLY A 80 3.15 2.87 -16.29
N ILE A 81 3.75 1.69 -16.45
CA ILE A 81 5.20 1.50 -16.51
C ILE A 81 5.55 0.83 -17.84
N SER A 82 6.65 1.24 -18.45
CA SER A 82 7.14 0.58 -19.65
C SER A 82 7.41 -0.92 -19.38
N PRO A 83 6.94 -1.83 -20.22
CA PRO A 83 7.18 -3.26 -20.04
C PRO A 83 8.67 -3.68 -20.14
N TYR A 84 9.53 -2.75 -20.49
CA TYR A 84 10.98 -2.93 -20.54
C TYR A 84 11.71 -2.23 -19.41
N ALA A 85 10.99 -1.55 -18.49
CA ALA A 85 11.62 -0.79 -17.40
C ALA A 85 12.24 -1.74 -16.37
N TYR A 86 13.53 -1.59 -16.10
CA TYR A 86 14.19 -2.24 -14.96
C TYR A 86 13.88 -1.43 -13.69
N CYS A 87 13.38 -2.12 -12.66
CA CYS A 87 13.06 -1.51 -11.36
C CYS A 87 12.22 -0.23 -11.48
N ALA A 88 11.23 -0.19 -12.38
CA ALA A 88 10.39 0.99 -12.61
C ALA A 88 11.23 2.29 -12.82
N TRP A 89 12.38 2.19 -13.48
CA TRP A 89 13.36 3.27 -13.69
C TRP A 89 14.02 3.81 -12.40
N ASN A 90 13.97 3.06 -11.29
CA ASN A 90 14.59 3.46 -10.02
C ASN A 90 15.47 2.35 -9.40
N PRO A 91 16.52 1.89 -10.09
CA PRO A 91 17.39 0.79 -9.62
C PRO A 91 18.23 1.13 -8.38
N VAL A 92 18.19 2.39 -7.92
CA VAL A 92 18.87 2.79 -6.67
C VAL A 92 18.03 2.42 -5.44
N LYS A 93 16.71 2.32 -5.58
CA LYS A 93 15.77 2.01 -4.49
C LYS A 93 15.10 0.65 -4.62
N LEU A 94 15.00 0.15 -5.84
CA LEU A 94 14.30 -1.09 -6.14
C LEU A 94 15.31 -2.09 -6.71
N VAL A 95 15.13 -3.36 -6.37
CA VAL A 95 15.88 -4.50 -6.92
C VAL A 95 14.85 -5.43 -7.53
N ASP A 96 15.12 -5.90 -8.73
CA ASP A 96 14.32 -6.91 -9.43
C ASP A 96 15.26 -8.08 -9.79
N PRO A 97 15.44 -9.04 -8.86
CA PRO A 97 16.51 -10.04 -8.93
C PRO A 97 16.27 -11.12 -9.98
N ASP A 98 15.01 -11.39 -10.29
CA ASP A 98 14.58 -12.46 -11.21
C ASP A 98 13.76 -11.96 -12.39
N GLY A 99 13.57 -10.66 -12.50
CA GLY A 99 12.77 -10.05 -13.54
C GLY A 99 11.27 -10.25 -13.36
N ARG A 100 10.79 -10.43 -12.11
CA ARG A 100 9.40 -10.67 -11.73
C ARG A 100 9.02 -9.82 -10.51
N GLU A 101 7.92 -10.18 -9.85
CA GLU A 101 7.39 -9.51 -8.63
C GLU A 101 7.71 -10.30 -7.36
N LEU A 102 7.32 -9.80 -6.19
CA LEU A 102 7.80 -10.22 -4.87
C LEU A 102 6.65 -10.60 -3.94
N THR A 103 6.83 -11.68 -3.15
CA THR A 103 5.90 -12.03 -2.07
C THR A 103 6.39 -11.50 -0.73
N ASP A 104 5.50 -10.84 0.01
CA ASP A 104 5.74 -10.34 1.36
C ASP A 104 4.84 -11.03 2.39
N PHE A 105 5.43 -11.46 3.51
CA PHE A 105 4.71 -12.05 4.62
C PHE A 105 4.54 -11.05 5.77
N TYR A 106 3.33 -11.01 6.33
CA TYR A 106 2.98 -10.12 7.44
C TYR A 106 2.35 -10.89 8.59
N ASP A 107 2.73 -10.56 9.82
CA ASP A 107 2.07 -11.14 11.01
C ASP A 107 0.63 -10.62 11.13
N ILE A 108 -0.32 -11.53 11.09
CA ILE A 108 -1.75 -11.23 11.16
C ILE A 108 -2.16 -10.53 12.46
N SER A 109 -1.39 -10.74 13.55
CA SER A 109 -1.71 -10.22 14.88
C SER A 109 -1.22 -8.79 15.07
N THR A 110 -0.02 -8.48 14.59
CA THR A 110 0.69 -7.22 14.84
C THR A 110 0.77 -6.33 13.62
N GLY A 111 0.69 -6.88 12.41
CA GLY A 111 0.98 -6.21 11.16
C GLY A 111 2.48 -6.08 10.87
N GLU A 112 3.35 -6.74 11.65
CA GLU A 112 4.78 -6.72 11.40
C GLU A 112 5.10 -7.42 10.08
N HIS A 113 5.96 -6.79 9.26
CA HIS A 113 6.52 -7.42 8.08
C HIS A 113 7.55 -8.47 8.52
N LEU A 114 7.34 -9.73 8.13
CA LEU A 114 8.11 -10.88 8.60
C LEU A 114 9.22 -11.28 7.63
N LYS A 115 8.89 -11.38 6.34
CA LYS A 115 9.80 -11.90 5.32
C LYS A 115 9.44 -11.30 3.96
N HIS A 116 10.48 -11.05 3.21
CA HIS A 116 10.44 -10.69 1.81
C HIS A 116 10.97 -11.83 0.97
N VAL A 117 10.23 -12.28 -0.03
CA VAL A 117 10.59 -13.40 -0.89
C VAL A 117 10.52 -12.98 -2.34
N GLU A 118 11.65 -13.13 -3.01
CA GLU A 118 11.83 -12.85 -4.42
C GLU A 118 11.37 -14.07 -5.26
N ASP A 119 10.06 -14.34 -5.30
CA ASP A 119 9.51 -15.49 -6.00
C ASP A 119 8.78 -15.13 -7.30
N GLY A 120 8.81 -13.87 -7.66
CA GLY A 120 8.21 -13.36 -8.88
C GLY A 120 6.69 -13.22 -8.84
N ILE A 121 6.10 -13.10 -7.66
CA ILE A 121 4.66 -12.98 -7.48
C ILE A 121 4.37 -11.76 -6.59
N ASP A 122 3.70 -10.72 -7.13
CA ASP A 122 3.23 -9.58 -6.32
C ASP A 122 2.10 -10.05 -5.40
N GLU A 123 2.46 -10.59 -4.24
CA GLU A 123 1.50 -11.12 -3.28
C GLU A 123 1.85 -10.68 -1.85
N ALA A 124 0.85 -10.24 -1.10
CA ALA A 124 0.90 -10.09 0.33
C ALA A 124 0.21 -11.28 1.01
N VAL A 125 0.87 -11.87 1.99
CA VAL A 125 0.36 -13.01 2.75
C VAL A 125 0.31 -12.67 4.23
N ALA A 126 -0.86 -12.75 4.85
CA ALA A 126 -1.02 -12.64 6.30
C ALA A 126 -0.87 -14.04 6.93
N ILE A 127 0.05 -14.20 7.86
CA ILE A 127 0.31 -15.47 8.55
C ILE A 127 0.47 -15.24 10.06
N ASN A 128 0.09 -16.25 10.86
CA ASN A 128 0.37 -16.20 12.29
C ASN A 128 1.86 -16.35 12.56
N ARG A 129 2.44 -15.51 13.40
CA ARG A 129 3.87 -15.50 13.73
C ARG A 129 4.40 -16.85 14.19
N ILE A 130 3.66 -17.55 15.06
CA ILE A 130 4.08 -18.86 15.59
C ILE A 130 4.15 -19.89 14.47
N VAL A 131 3.17 -19.88 13.56
CA VAL A 131 3.15 -20.77 12.40
C VAL A 131 4.29 -20.46 11.44
N PHE A 132 4.53 -19.18 11.21
CA PHE A 132 5.62 -18.72 10.35
C PHE A 132 6.99 -19.16 10.90
N ASP A 133 7.26 -18.89 12.19
CA ASP A 133 8.53 -19.27 12.83
C ASP A 133 8.73 -20.80 12.80
N ALA A 134 7.69 -21.61 12.97
CA ALA A 134 7.76 -23.07 12.84
C ALA A 134 8.09 -23.49 11.38
N CYS A 135 7.53 -22.83 10.38
CA CYS A 135 7.88 -23.09 8.97
C CYS A 135 9.35 -22.77 8.67
N GLU A 136 9.86 -21.67 9.23
CA GLU A 136 11.28 -21.29 9.07
C GLU A 136 12.21 -22.29 9.77
N GLU A 137 11.89 -22.75 10.99
CA GLU A 137 12.67 -23.76 11.73
C GLU A 137 12.74 -25.10 10.97
N ASP A 138 11.63 -25.51 10.35
CA ASP A 138 11.54 -26.73 9.56
C ASP A 138 12.08 -26.57 8.12
N ASN A 139 12.59 -25.41 7.75
CA ASN A 139 13.00 -25.07 6.38
C ASN A 139 11.90 -25.38 5.34
N ALA A 140 10.67 -25.02 5.66
CA ALA A 140 9.52 -25.25 4.79
C ALA A 140 9.67 -24.52 3.46
N SER A 141 9.04 -25.06 2.41
CA SER A 141 9.03 -24.36 1.12
C SER A 141 8.12 -23.14 1.18
N ILE A 142 8.44 -22.10 0.41
CA ILE A 142 7.61 -20.88 0.29
C ILE A 142 6.16 -21.20 -0.08
N SER A 143 5.96 -22.19 -0.94
CA SER A 143 4.63 -22.66 -1.31
C SER A 143 3.85 -23.22 -0.12
N PHE A 144 4.53 -23.90 0.81
CA PHE A 144 3.92 -24.39 2.05
C PHE A 144 3.62 -23.23 3.01
N GLU A 145 4.56 -22.30 3.23
CA GLU A 145 4.34 -21.11 4.05
C GLU A 145 3.12 -20.31 3.58
N LYS A 146 3.00 -20.08 2.26
CA LYS A 146 1.82 -19.43 1.66
C LYS A 146 0.52 -20.17 1.95
N SER A 147 0.55 -21.51 1.91
CA SER A 147 -0.64 -22.35 2.18
C SER A 147 -1.13 -22.27 3.61
N MET A 148 -0.24 -21.90 4.55
CA MET A 148 -0.55 -21.73 5.97
C MET A 148 -1.03 -20.31 6.31
N GLY A 149 -0.92 -19.37 5.37
CA GLY A 149 -1.36 -17.98 5.49
C GLY A 149 -2.65 -17.69 4.72
N VAL A 150 -3.03 -16.43 4.74
CA VAL A 150 -4.17 -15.89 4.00
C VAL A 150 -3.63 -14.91 2.97
N SER A 151 -3.88 -15.15 1.69
CA SER A 151 -3.54 -14.20 0.63
C SER A 151 -4.39 -12.93 0.76
N LEU A 152 -3.72 -11.79 0.72
CA LEU A 152 -4.33 -10.45 0.76
C LEU A 152 -4.45 -9.84 -0.65
N GLY A 153 -3.99 -10.55 -1.67
CA GLY A 153 -3.88 -10.09 -3.05
C GLY A 153 -2.52 -9.44 -3.34
N SER A 154 -2.49 -8.53 -4.30
CA SER A 154 -1.28 -7.83 -4.71
C SER A 154 -0.62 -7.10 -3.54
N ASN A 155 0.68 -7.33 -3.31
CA ASN A 155 1.44 -6.67 -2.26
C ASN A 155 1.52 -5.15 -2.49
N SER A 156 1.72 -4.73 -3.73
CA SER A 156 1.76 -3.31 -4.08
C SER A 156 0.43 -2.60 -3.76
N GLU A 157 -0.72 -3.23 -4.01
CA GLU A 157 -2.04 -2.71 -3.64
C GLU A 157 -2.25 -2.72 -2.13
N PHE A 158 -1.83 -3.79 -1.44
CA PHE A 158 -1.92 -3.89 0.01
C PHE A 158 -1.11 -2.81 0.72
N VAL A 159 0.14 -2.61 0.31
CA VAL A 159 1.01 -1.55 0.85
C VAL A 159 0.44 -0.15 0.57
N ALA A 160 -0.16 0.07 -0.61
CA ALA A 160 -0.82 1.33 -0.93
C ALA A 160 -2.04 1.60 -0.04
N LEU A 161 -2.84 0.58 0.28
CA LEU A 161 -3.96 0.70 1.22
C LEU A 161 -3.46 1.02 2.63
N ALA A 162 -2.46 0.28 3.12
CA ALA A 162 -1.84 0.53 4.43
C ALA A 162 -1.23 1.93 4.52
N GLY A 163 -0.52 2.36 3.48
CA GLY A 163 0.06 3.70 3.38
C GLY A 163 -1.00 4.81 3.39
N THR A 164 -2.17 4.58 2.79
CA THR A 164 -3.30 5.50 2.83
C THR A 164 -3.86 5.62 4.25
N LEU A 165 -4.07 4.50 4.94
CA LEU A 165 -4.51 4.48 6.33
C LEU A 165 -3.52 5.17 7.27
N TYR A 166 -2.22 4.95 7.05
CA TYR A 166 -1.15 5.61 7.78
C TYR A 166 -1.18 7.13 7.61
N ALA A 167 -1.41 7.62 6.38
CA ALA A 167 -1.39 9.05 6.06
C ALA A 167 -2.67 9.79 6.50
N GLU A 168 -3.84 9.12 6.45
CA GLU A 168 -5.13 9.69 6.86
C GLU A 168 -5.33 9.73 8.38
N SER A 169 -4.61 8.90 9.15
CA SER A 169 -4.70 8.90 10.60
C SER A 169 -3.87 10.01 11.24
N THR A 170 -4.24 10.42 12.46
CA THR A 170 -3.55 11.49 13.22
C THR A 170 -2.04 11.20 13.30
N PRO A 171 -1.17 12.18 12.93
CA PRO A 171 0.27 11.95 12.84
C PRO A 171 0.94 11.58 14.17
N GLU A 172 0.52 12.21 15.27
CA GLU A 172 1.18 12.13 16.57
C GLU A 172 0.68 10.98 17.44
N GLU A 173 -0.49 10.39 17.09
CA GLU A 173 -1.10 9.31 17.87
C GLU A 173 -1.38 8.09 16.99
N SER A 174 -0.90 6.93 17.42
CA SER A 174 -1.22 5.65 16.75
C SER A 174 -2.43 5.04 17.44
N SER A 175 -3.63 5.39 16.97
CA SER A 175 -4.88 4.81 17.48
C SER A 175 -5.42 3.74 16.55
N PHE A 176 -5.62 2.55 17.13
CA PHE A 176 -6.27 1.46 16.40
C PHE A 176 -7.71 1.83 16.03
N GLU A 177 -8.46 2.43 16.93
CA GLU A 177 -9.88 2.79 16.73
C GLU A 177 -10.04 3.81 15.61
N GLU A 178 -9.17 4.80 15.56
CA GLU A 178 -9.19 5.82 14.50
C GLU A 178 -8.90 5.18 13.14
N MET A 179 -7.77 4.47 13.04
CA MET A 179 -7.33 3.88 11.77
C MET A 179 -8.31 2.80 11.29
N ALA A 180 -8.81 1.95 12.21
CA ALA A 180 -9.81 0.93 11.91
C ALA A 180 -11.16 1.53 11.49
N GLY A 181 -11.53 2.67 12.07
CA GLY A 181 -12.69 3.46 11.64
C GLY A 181 -12.54 3.96 10.21
N ILE A 182 -11.38 4.53 9.85
CA ILE A 182 -11.08 4.97 8.47
C ILE A 182 -11.13 3.79 7.50
N GLY A 183 -10.49 2.65 7.84
CA GLY A 183 -10.54 1.42 7.05
C GLY A 183 -11.98 0.91 6.86
N SER A 184 -12.80 1.00 7.91
CA SER A 184 -14.23 0.63 7.84
C SER A 184 -15.00 1.52 6.88
N VAL A 185 -14.76 2.83 6.85
CA VAL A 185 -15.40 3.74 5.90
C VAL A 185 -14.99 3.42 4.45
N ILE A 186 -13.71 3.15 4.20
CA ILE A 186 -13.22 2.72 2.88
C ILE A 186 -13.98 1.46 2.43
N ARG A 187 -14.09 0.47 3.31
CA ARG A 187 -14.82 -0.77 3.03
C ARG A 187 -16.33 -0.54 2.83
N ASN A 188 -16.97 0.30 3.67
CA ASN A 188 -18.39 0.60 3.54
C ASN A 188 -18.70 1.24 2.18
N ARG A 189 -17.86 2.17 1.72
CA ARG A 189 -17.95 2.74 0.36
C ARG A 189 -17.75 1.67 -0.71
N ALA A 190 -16.74 0.81 -0.54
CA ALA A 190 -16.43 -0.27 -1.48
C ALA A 190 -17.63 -1.21 -1.64
N MET A 191 -18.22 -1.66 -0.53
CA MET A 191 -19.40 -2.52 -0.52
C MET A 191 -20.60 -1.85 -1.15
N ALA A 192 -20.85 -0.57 -0.84
CA ALA A 192 -22.00 0.18 -1.37
C ALA A 192 -21.88 0.43 -2.88
N ASP A 193 -20.69 0.54 -3.41
CA ASP A 193 -20.41 0.82 -4.82
C ASP A 193 -20.03 -0.45 -5.62
N GLY A 194 -19.98 -1.63 -4.98
CA GLY A 194 -19.56 -2.89 -5.62
C GLY A 194 -18.11 -2.88 -6.10
N ARG A 195 -17.21 -2.21 -5.36
CA ARG A 195 -15.79 -2.02 -5.68
C ARG A 195 -14.90 -2.71 -4.65
N ARG A 196 -13.62 -2.86 -4.95
CA ARG A 196 -12.61 -3.29 -3.97
C ARG A 196 -12.22 -2.10 -3.07
N PRO A 197 -11.81 -2.32 -1.80
CA PRO A 197 -11.35 -1.25 -0.92
C PRO A 197 -10.21 -0.42 -1.51
N ILE A 198 -9.25 -1.04 -2.20
CA ILE A 198 -8.15 -0.32 -2.84
C ILE A 198 -8.62 0.61 -3.97
N ASP A 199 -9.61 0.20 -4.74
CA ASP A 199 -10.17 1.04 -5.82
C ASP A 199 -10.90 2.27 -5.26
N VAL A 200 -11.47 2.15 -4.05
CA VAL A 200 -12.05 3.30 -3.33
C VAL A 200 -10.94 4.20 -2.80
N ALA A 201 -9.88 3.63 -2.22
CA ALA A 201 -8.75 4.38 -1.68
C ALA A 201 -8.07 5.21 -2.79
N SER A 202 -7.86 4.63 -3.97
CA SER A 202 -7.20 5.28 -5.12
C SER A 202 -8.10 6.19 -5.95
N GLY A 203 -9.41 6.10 -5.78
CA GLY A 203 -10.42 6.69 -6.68
C GLY A 203 -10.69 8.19 -6.53
N GLY A 204 -9.78 8.97 -5.92
CA GLY A 204 -9.86 10.45 -5.86
C GLY A 204 -10.79 11.02 -4.79
N GLY A 205 -11.38 10.18 -3.93
CA GLY A 205 -12.21 10.60 -2.80
C GLY A 205 -11.51 10.59 -1.44
N ILE A 206 -10.22 10.23 -1.43
CA ILE A 206 -9.36 10.16 -0.24
C ILE A 206 -8.14 11.04 -0.51
N TYR A 207 -8.02 12.10 0.27
CA TYR A 207 -7.05 13.16 0.03
C TYR A 207 -5.59 12.67 0.19
N GLU A 208 -5.34 11.91 1.26
CA GLU A 208 -3.97 11.49 1.62
C GLU A 208 -3.49 10.24 0.85
N TYR A 209 -4.27 9.71 -0.09
CA TYR A 209 -3.78 8.60 -0.94
C TYR A 209 -2.46 8.94 -1.63
N ASN A 210 -2.28 10.19 -2.05
CA ASN A 210 -1.04 10.66 -2.67
C ASN A 210 0.15 10.70 -1.70
N GLN A 211 -0.11 10.61 -0.38
CA GLN A 211 0.89 10.60 0.68
C GLN A 211 1.20 9.18 1.19
N ARG A 212 0.64 8.16 0.57
CA ARG A 212 0.76 6.76 1.00
C ARG A 212 2.20 6.26 1.13
N ASN A 213 3.13 6.84 0.35
CA ASN A 213 4.54 6.46 0.38
C ASN A 213 5.25 6.87 1.69
N LYS A 214 4.62 7.71 2.54
CA LYS A 214 5.15 8.04 3.87
C LYS A 214 5.31 6.82 4.79
N ILE A 215 4.58 5.74 4.55
CA ILE A 215 4.74 4.49 5.29
C ILE A 215 6.13 3.86 5.11
N ALA A 216 6.80 4.12 3.97
CA ALA A 216 8.13 3.65 3.66
C ALA A 216 9.25 4.60 4.09
N ASP A 217 8.92 5.72 4.77
CA ASP A 217 9.92 6.65 5.29
C ASP A 217 10.74 5.95 6.40
N PRO A 218 12.07 5.95 6.32
CA PRO A 218 12.93 5.38 7.37
C PRO A 218 12.71 5.99 8.76
N LEU A 219 12.15 7.20 8.83
CA LEU A 219 11.82 7.90 10.08
C LEU A 219 10.38 7.63 10.55
N ALA A 220 9.59 6.86 9.78
CA ALA A 220 8.23 6.50 10.18
C ALA A 220 8.22 5.68 11.47
N SER A 221 7.26 5.96 12.34
CA SER A 221 7.08 5.18 13.57
C SER A 221 6.76 3.71 13.24
N LYS A 222 7.65 2.78 13.62
CA LYS A 222 7.46 1.34 13.35
C LYS A 222 6.13 0.82 13.91
N SER A 223 5.72 1.28 15.09
CA SER A 223 4.45 0.87 15.70
C SER A 223 3.25 1.34 14.88
N LYS A 224 3.29 2.57 14.34
CA LYS A 224 2.22 3.10 13.48
C LYS A 224 2.20 2.41 12.13
N VAL A 225 3.37 2.09 11.57
CA VAL A 225 3.49 1.32 10.31
C VAL A 225 2.88 -0.07 10.47
N ASN A 226 3.26 -0.81 11.52
CA ASN A 226 2.69 -2.13 11.80
C ASN A 226 1.18 -2.06 12.01
N LEU A 227 0.70 -1.03 12.73
CA LEU A 227 -0.73 -0.81 12.92
C LEU A 227 -1.45 -0.58 11.58
N ALA A 228 -0.85 0.16 10.66
CA ALA A 228 -1.43 0.41 9.35
C ALA A 228 -1.56 -0.89 8.52
N TYR A 229 -0.55 -1.75 8.53
CA TYR A 229 -0.62 -3.07 7.90
C TYR A 229 -1.70 -3.95 8.56
N LYS A 230 -1.74 -4.00 9.89
CA LYS A 230 -2.80 -4.75 10.60
C LYS A 230 -4.19 -4.28 10.23
N VAL A 231 -4.42 -2.96 10.19
CA VAL A 231 -5.73 -2.41 9.83
C VAL A 231 -6.06 -2.62 8.35
N ALA A 232 -5.07 -2.57 7.46
CA ALA A 232 -5.27 -2.92 6.05
C ALA A 232 -5.76 -4.38 5.91
N MET A 233 -5.15 -5.34 6.64
CA MET A 233 -5.64 -6.74 6.68
C MET A 233 -7.09 -6.82 7.17
N LEU A 234 -7.43 -6.12 8.26
CA LEU A 234 -8.79 -6.09 8.79
C LEU A 234 -9.77 -5.48 7.78
N THR A 235 -9.36 -4.44 7.06
CA THR A 235 -10.18 -3.80 6.02
C THR A 235 -10.50 -4.76 4.87
N LEU A 236 -9.55 -5.63 4.50
CA LEU A 236 -9.72 -6.62 3.43
C LEU A 236 -10.46 -7.88 3.89
N CYS A 237 -10.14 -8.39 5.08
CA CYS A 237 -10.53 -9.76 5.50
C CYS A 237 -11.72 -9.82 6.44
N THR A 238 -12.13 -8.71 7.08
CA THR A 238 -13.21 -8.75 8.09
C THR A 238 -14.42 -7.93 7.69
N LYS A 239 -15.55 -8.20 8.36
CA LYS A 239 -16.78 -7.41 8.23
C LYS A 239 -17.02 -6.49 9.43
N THR A 240 -16.13 -6.48 10.42
CA THR A 240 -16.27 -5.64 11.61
C THR A 240 -16.19 -4.16 11.24
N ASP A 241 -17.21 -3.39 11.62
CA ASP A 241 -17.30 -1.96 11.33
C ASP A 241 -17.02 -1.14 12.59
N TYR A 242 -15.86 -0.50 12.60
CA TYR A 242 -15.42 0.40 13.68
C TYR A 242 -15.90 1.84 13.50
N SER A 243 -16.55 2.15 12.39
CA SER A 243 -17.08 3.48 12.09
C SER A 243 -18.59 3.63 12.38
N ASN A 244 -19.25 2.53 12.80
CA ASN A 244 -20.67 2.46 13.06
C ASN A 244 -21.54 2.93 11.86
N GLY A 245 -21.25 2.40 10.67
CA GLY A 245 -21.99 2.70 9.43
C GLY A 245 -21.65 4.04 8.79
N ALA A 246 -20.46 4.57 9.07
CA ALA A 246 -20.00 5.79 8.42
C ALA A 246 -19.63 5.59 6.95
N TYR A 247 -19.78 6.66 6.18
CA TYR A 247 -19.29 6.77 4.82
C TYR A 247 -18.35 7.97 4.62
N PHE A 248 -18.15 8.79 5.66
CA PHE A 248 -17.28 9.96 5.66
C PHE A 248 -16.51 10.03 6.97
N TRP A 249 -15.34 10.66 6.94
CA TRP A 249 -14.58 11.04 8.12
C TRP A 249 -13.96 12.42 7.93
N GLN A 250 -13.70 13.10 9.03
CA GLN A 250 -12.99 14.37 9.07
C GLN A 250 -12.12 14.44 10.33
N GLY A 251 -10.91 14.93 10.14
CA GLY A 251 -9.96 15.18 11.23
C GLY A 251 -10.06 16.60 11.78
N LYS A 252 -8.94 17.14 12.23
CA LYS A 252 -8.79 18.48 12.84
C LYS A 252 -9.41 19.61 12.00
N ASP A 253 -9.35 19.48 10.70
CA ASP A 253 -9.93 20.44 9.76
C ASP A 253 -11.44 20.61 9.87
N PHE A 254 -12.12 19.66 10.55
CA PHE A 254 -13.56 19.74 10.80
C PHE A 254 -13.95 20.99 11.60
N SER A 255 -13.05 21.49 12.46
CA SER A 255 -13.26 22.72 13.25
C SER A 255 -13.05 24.01 12.44
N ASP A 256 -12.42 23.95 11.27
CA ASP A 256 -12.12 25.13 10.44
C ASP A 256 -13.31 25.52 9.56
N LYS A 257 -14.05 26.55 10.00
CA LYS A 257 -15.22 27.09 9.30
C LYS A 257 -14.92 27.69 7.93
N ASN A 258 -13.65 28.00 7.64
CA ASN A 258 -13.24 28.65 6.39
C ASN A 258 -12.89 27.66 5.29
N ARG A 259 -12.63 26.38 5.61
CA ARG A 259 -12.37 25.34 4.61
C ARG A 259 -13.65 24.91 3.89
N LEU A 260 -13.57 24.74 2.58
CA LEU A 260 -14.73 24.43 1.71
C LEU A 260 -15.48 23.16 2.15
N ALA A 261 -14.76 22.10 2.56
CA ALA A 261 -15.38 20.86 3.02
C ALA A 261 -16.23 21.09 4.29
N ASN A 262 -15.72 21.87 5.22
CA ASN A 262 -16.38 22.15 6.51
C ASN A 262 -17.54 23.14 6.33
N LYS A 263 -17.43 24.04 5.36
CA LYS A 263 -18.50 24.96 5.00
C LYS A 263 -19.78 24.20 4.63
N GLU A 264 -19.68 23.06 3.97
CA GLU A 264 -20.83 22.22 3.65
C GLU A 264 -21.54 21.71 4.91
N TYR A 265 -20.81 21.23 5.91
CA TYR A 265 -21.38 20.76 7.19
C TYR A 265 -22.11 21.91 7.91
N TYR A 266 -21.51 23.10 7.96
CA TYR A 266 -22.16 24.26 8.56
C TYR A 266 -23.37 24.76 7.78
N GLN A 267 -23.33 24.72 6.45
CA GLN A 267 -24.42 25.21 5.60
C GLN A 267 -25.58 24.23 5.47
N LYS A 268 -25.32 22.93 5.53
CA LYS A 268 -26.34 21.88 5.29
C LYS A 268 -26.79 21.17 6.58
N GLY A 269 -26.28 21.58 7.71
CA GLY A 269 -26.59 21.07 9.04
C GLY A 269 -25.86 19.77 9.39
N PHE A 270 -25.37 19.71 10.63
CA PHE A 270 -24.66 18.60 11.21
C PHE A 270 -25.21 18.25 12.60
N LEU A 271 -25.49 16.97 12.82
CA LEU A 271 -25.96 16.44 14.10
C LEU A 271 -24.90 15.59 14.77
N PHE A 272 -24.38 16.02 15.93
CA PHE A 272 -23.68 15.10 16.80
C PHE A 272 -24.69 14.23 17.54
N THR A 273 -24.75 12.94 17.18
CA THR A 273 -25.68 11.97 17.78
C THR A 273 -25.31 11.64 19.23
N ASP A 274 -24.04 11.77 19.56
CA ASP A 274 -23.48 11.66 20.90
C ASP A 274 -22.53 12.85 21.17
N LYS A 275 -22.54 13.37 22.42
CA LYS A 275 -21.66 14.49 22.83
C LYS A 275 -20.18 14.13 22.76
N SER A 276 -19.82 12.86 22.95
CA SER A 276 -18.44 12.37 22.84
C SER A 276 -17.88 12.45 21.43
N HIS A 277 -18.75 12.51 20.42
CA HIS A 277 -18.36 12.67 19.02
C HIS A 277 -17.90 14.11 18.70
N ASP A 278 -18.29 15.09 19.52
CA ASP A 278 -17.84 16.49 19.33
C ASP A 278 -16.45 16.72 19.90
N ARG A 279 -15.45 16.23 19.15
CA ARG A 279 -14.02 16.25 19.55
C ARG A 279 -13.44 17.67 19.58
N TYR A 280 -14.13 18.65 18.99
CA TYR A 280 -13.65 20.01 18.78
C TYR A 280 -14.54 21.09 19.43
N GLY A 281 -15.56 20.72 20.20
CA GLY A 281 -16.48 21.65 20.87
C GLY A 281 -17.30 22.52 19.91
N MET A 282 -17.65 21.96 18.75
CA MET A 282 -18.35 22.71 17.70
C MET A 282 -19.86 22.82 17.92
N GLY A 283 -20.43 21.88 18.64
CA GLY A 283 -21.87 21.74 18.83
C GLY A 283 -22.62 21.31 17.56
N THR A 284 -23.83 20.82 17.76
CA THR A 284 -24.74 20.49 16.67
C THR A 284 -25.15 21.74 15.91
N ASN A 285 -25.06 21.72 14.59
CA ASN A 285 -25.44 22.85 13.71
C ASN A 285 -26.71 22.53 12.95
N ARG A 286 -27.81 23.13 13.37
CA ARG A 286 -29.11 23.02 12.70
C ARG A 286 -29.31 24.16 11.67
N ILE A 287 -29.82 23.80 10.50
CA ILE A 287 -30.26 24.79 9.52
C ILE A 287 -31.79 24.92 9.51
N ALA A 288 -32.29 26.02 8.97
CA ALA A 288 -33.72 26.21 8.79
C ALA A 288 -34.27 25.25 7.71
N GLY A 289 -35.48 24.74 7.94
CA GLY A 289 -36.21 23.93 6.95
C GLY A 289 -36.73 22.61 7.53
N PRO A 290 -37.43 21.82 6.71
CA PRO A 290 -38.06 20.57 7.13
C PRO A 290 -37.04 19.46 7.44
N VAL A 291 -35.83 19.56 6.88
CA VAL A 291 -34.72 18.64 7.10
C VAL A 291 -33.53 19.40 7.69
N PRO A 292 -33.44 19.49 9.02
CA PRO A 292 -32.48 20.38 9.69
C PRO A 292 -31.04 19.92 9.62
N TYR A 293 -30.78 18.64 9.28
CA TYR A 293 -29.44 18.06 9.24
C TYR A 293 -29.25 17.23 7.99
N LYS A 294 -28.19 17.51 7.24
CA LYS A 294 -27.74 16.63 6.14
C LYS A 294 -26.90 15.48 6.68
N TYR A 295 -26.01 15.78 7.61
CA TYR A 295 -25.04 14.82 8.16
C TYR A 295 -25.31 14.52 9.63
N GLU A 296 -24.97 13.30 10.05
CA GLU A 296 -24.92 12.90 11.45
C GLU A 296 -23.64 12.16 11.77
N SER A 297 -23.09 12.34 12.97
CA SER A 297 -21.97 11.58 13.46
C SER A 297 -22.39 10.15 13.80
N THR A 298 -21.50 9.18 13.56
CA THR A 298 -21.74 7.76 13.88
C THR A 298 -20.79 7.26 14.96
N ALA A 299 -19.55 7.76 14.97
CA ALA A 299 -18.50 7.46 15.92
C ALA A 299 -17.46 8.58 15.93
N ALA A 300 -16.54 8.58 16.89
CA ALA A 300 -15.34 9.43 16.90
C ALA A 300 -14.21 8.71 17.62
N ALA A 301 -12.99 8.86 17.10
CA ALA A 301 -11.78 8.34 17.72
C ALA A 301 -10.64 9.35 17.57
N VAL A 302 -9.87 9.57 18.65
CA VAL A 302 -8.80 10.58 18.71
C VAL A 302 -9.27 11.93 18.18
N GLY A 303 -8.76 12.38 17.05
CA GLY A 303 -9.14 13.61 16.37
C GLY A 303 -10.07 13.41 15.17
N THR A 304 -10.56 12.22 14.91
CA THR A 304 -11.41 11.92 13.74
C THR A 304 -12.86 11.74 14.13
N VAL A 305 -13.76 12.39 13.38
CA VAL A 305 -15.22 12.23 13.49
C VAL A 305 -15.71 11.45 12.27
N PHE A 306 -16.38 10.34 12.52
CA PHE A 306 -17.02 9.51 11.50
C PHE A 306 -18.47 9.90 11.33
N MET A 307 -18.99 9.88 10.07
CA MET A 307 -20.31 10.41 9.80
C MET A 307 -20.97 9.79 8.57
N ARG A 308 -22.29 9.96 8.48
CA ARG A 308 -23.10 9.56 7.34
C ARG A 308 -24.18 10.61 7.03
N LEU A 309 -24.83 10.46 5.89
CA LEU A 309 -26.04 11.23 5.57
C LEU A 309 -27.21 10.76 6.43
N THR A 310 -28.01 11.71 6.96
CA THR A 310 -29.24 11.37 7.69
C THR A 310 -30.29 10.76 6.76
N ASP A 311 -31.06 9.79 7.26
CA ASP A 311 -32.14 9.18 6.46
C ASP A 311 -33.23 10.19 6.07
N LYS A 312 -33.51 11.15 6.95
CA LYS A 312 -34.44 12.25 6.64
C LYS A 312 -33.99 13.05 5.43
N TRP A 313 -32.70 13.38 5.35
CA TRP A 313 -32.16 14.11 4.22
C TRP A 313 -32.17 13.28 2.95
N LYS A 314 -31.78 12.01 3.02
CA LYS A 314 -31.82 11.09 1.88
C LYS A 314 -33.24 10.98 1.30
N ASN A 315 -34.22 10.69 2.15
CA ASN A 315 -35.61 10.54 1.74
C ASN A 315 -36.20 11.82 1.12
N ALA A 316 -35.89 12.98 1.71
CA ALA A 316 -36.39 14.26 1.20
C ALA A 316 -35.77 14.69 -0.15
N ASN A 317 -34.59 14.14 -0.48
CA ASN A 317 -33.89 14.48 -1.72
C ASN A 317 -33.88 13.32 -2.73
N GLY A 318 -34.61 12.23 -2.47
CA GLY A 318 -34.63 11.05 -3.34
C GLY A 318 -33.26 10.35 -3.46
N ALA A 319 -32.39 10.56 -2.51
CA ALA A 319 -31.05 9.98 -2.51
C ALA A 319 -31.08 8.51 -2.09
N THR A 320 -30.63 7.63 -2.98
CA THR A 320 -30.56 6.18 -2.74
C THR A 320 -29.17 5.71 -2.36
N ARG A 321 -28.13 6.49 -2.66
CA ARG A 321 -26.74 6.15 -2.40
C ARG A 321 -26.17 6.88 -1.18
N TRP A 322 -25.10 6.32 -0.63
CA TRP A 322 -24.37 6.87 0.52
C TRP A 322 -23.83 8.29 0.29
N ASN A 323 -23.52 8.67 -0.94
CA ASN A 323 -22.98 9.98 -1.33
C ASN A 323 -24.06 11.03 -1.69
N GLY A 324 -25.34 10.68 -1.56
CA GLY A 324 -26.44 11.60 -1.83
C GLY A 324 -26.88 11.67 -3.29
N ARG A 325 -26.55 10.65 -4.07
CA ARG A 325 -27.01 10.45 -5.46
C ARG A 325 -28.11 9.41 -5.54
#